data_36796e8fffa950da7322d127a6173e62
#
_entry.id   36796e8fffa950da7322d127a6173e62
#
_cell.length_a   1.000
_cell.length_b   1.000
_cell.length_c   1.000
_cell.angle_alpha   90.00
_cell.angle_beta   90.00
_cell.angle_gamma   90.00
#
_symmetry.space_group_name_H-M   'P 1'
#
loop_
_entity.id
_entity.type
_entity.pdbx_description
1 polymer ?
#
loop_
_entity_poly.entity_id
_entity_poly.type
_entity_poly.pdbx_seq_one_letter_code
_entity_poly.pdbx_strand_id
1 'polypeptide(L)'
;MILDDIVEKRREQLEREKENFPLEDMKEMALNSRRVSLDFKAALKADGISIISEVKKASPSRGIISEDFRPTEQAKAYEEAGADAIS
;
A
#
# COMPACT_ATOMS: atom_id res chain seq x y z
N MET A 1 6.96 -11.18 -20.07
CA MET A 1 7.40 -9.89 -19.52
C MET A 1 7.00 -9.82 -18.04
N ILE A 2 7.79 -9.20 -17.21
CA ILE A 2 7.56 -9.21 -15.75
C ILE A 2 6.20 -8.61 -15.35
N LEU A 3 5.76 -7.56 -16.04
CA LEU A 3 4.47 -6.94 -15.77
C LEU A 3 3.31 -7.90 -16.07
N ASP A 4 3.40 -8.64 -17.15
CA ASP A 4 2.38 -9.61 -17.52
C ASP A 4 2.25 -10.71 -16.46
N ASP A 5 3.39 -11.18 -15.96
CA ASP A 5 3.46 -12.19 -14.90
C ASP A 5 2.83 -11.68 -13.60
N ILE A 6 3.08 -10.42 -13.25
CA ILE A 6 2.49 -9.77 -12.07
C ILE A 6 0.97 -9.67 -12.22
N VAL A 7 0.50 -9.23 -13.38
CA VAL A 7 -0.94 -9.09 -13.67
C VAL A 7 -1.65 -10.44 -13.59
N GLU A 8 -1.04 -11.49 -14.17
CA GLU A 8 -1.62 -12.84 -14.16
C GLU A 8 -1.74 -13.37 -12.73
N LYS A 9 -0.69 -13.27 -11.94
CA LYS A 9 -0.71 -13.68 -10.53
C LYS A 9 -1.73 -12.89 -9.72
N ARG A 10 -1.87 -11.61 -9.99
CA ARG A 10 -2.87 -10.77 -9.32
C ARG A 10 -4.30 -11.17 -9.69
N ARG A 11 -4.53 -11.55 -10.94
CA ARG A 11 -5.84 -12.07 -11.36
C ARG A 11 -6.22 -13.33 -10.63
N GLU A 12 -5.29 -14.29 -10.54
CA GLU A 12 -5.50 -15.53 -9.79
C GLU A 12 -5.80 -15.27 -8.32
N GLN A 13 -5.05 -14.39 -7.70
CA GLN A 13 -5.25 -13.98 -6.31
C GLN A 13 -6.63 -13.33 -6.12
N LEU A 14 -7.01 -12.45 -7.04
CA LEU A 14 -8.29 -11.75 -6.98
C LEU A 14 -9.48 -12.72 -7.06
N GLU A 15 -9.40 -13.73 -7.93
CA GLU A 15 -10.44 -14.76 -8.01
C GLU A 15 -10.61 -15.50 -6.69
N ARG A 16 -9.51 -15.87 -6.02
CA ARG A 16 -9.56 -16.50 -4.70
C ARG A 16 -10.13 -15.56 -3.64
N GLU A 17 -9.74 -14.30 -3.67
CA GLU A 17 -10.26 -13.28 -2.75
C GLU A 17 -11.76 -13.08 -2.91
N LYS A 18 -12.27 -13.06 -4.14
CA LYS A 18 -13.70 -12.93 -4.43
C LYS A 18 -14.51 -14.11 -3.92
N GLU A 19 -13.96 -15.32 -3.97
CA GLU A 19 -14.61 -16.51 -3.41
C GLU A 19 -14.75 -16.42 -1.90
N ASN A 20 -13.71 -15.94 -1.21
CA ASN A 20 -13.70 -15.81 0.24
C ASN A 20 -14.41 -14.55 0.75
N PHE A 21 -14.41 -13.49 -0.05
CA PHE A 21 -15.01 -12.20 0.29
C PHE A 21 -15.67 -11.59 -0.96
N PRO A 22 -16.95 -11.91 -1.21
CA PRO A 22 -17.67 -11.43 -2.39
C PRO A 22 -17.76 -9.90 -2.49
N LEU A 23 -17.90 -9.40 -3.72
CA LEU A 23 -17.98 -7.98 -4.00
C LEU A 23 -19.07 -7.26 -3.19
N GLU A 24 -20.24 -7.90 -3.01
CA GLU A 24 -21.34 -7.32 -2.22
C GLU A 24 -20.94 -7.09 -0.77
N ASP A 25 -20.19 -8.01 -0.17
CA ASP A 25 -19.68 -7.87 1.20
C ASP A 25 -18.66 -6.75 1.29
N MET A 26 -17.80 -6.61 0.29
CA MET A 26 -16.81 -5.52 0.20
C MET A 26 -17.51 -4.16 0.10
N LYS A 27 -18.55 -4.07 -0.74
CA LYS A 27 -19.35 -2.84 -0.88
C LYS A 27 -20.01 -2.44 0.43
N GLU A 28 -20.62 -3.40 1.12
CA GLU A 28 -21.26 -3.16 2.41
C GLU A 28 -20.26 -2.65 3.43
N MET A 29 -19.09 -3.30 3.52
CA MET A 29 -18.03 -2.88 4.43
C MET A 29 -17.51 -1.48 4.11
N ALA A 30 -17.35 -1.15 2.83
CA ALA A 30 -16.92 0.17 2.39
C ALA A 30 -17.93 1.26 2.74
N LEU A 31 -19.22 1.01 2.51
CA LEU A 31 -20.29 1.96 2.81
C LEU A 31 -20.48 2.19 4.32
N ASN A 32 -20.20 1.18 5.12
CA ASN A 32 -20.29 1.27 6.58
C ASN A 32 -19.01 1.78 7.26
N SER A 33 -17.94 1.98 6.51
CA SER A 33 -16.69 2.51 7.04
C SER A 33 -16.86 3.95 7.51
N ARG A 34 -16.39 4.21 8.74
CA ARG A 34 -16.37 5.55 9.33
C ARG A 34 -15.00 6.21 9.24
N ARG A 35 -14.05 5.56 8.59
CA ARG A 35 -12.69 6.10 8.45
C ARG A 35 -12.70 7.23 7.43
N VAL A 36 -12.03 8.30 7.79
CA VAL A 36 -11.78 9.43 6.88
C VAL A 36 -10.32 9.36 6.47
N SER A 37 -10.07 9.38 5.16
CA SER A 37 -8.72 9.37 4.62
C SER A 37 -8.01 10.69 4.91
N LEU A 38 -6.71 10.60 5.19
CA LEU A 38 -5.86 11.79 5.24
C LEU A 38 -5.70 12.38 3.85
N ASP A 39 -5.50 13.68 3.78
CA ASP A 39 -5.35 14.37 2.49
C ASP A 39 -3.94 14.22 1.93
N PHE A 40 -3.71 13.16 1.19
CA PHE A 40 -2.43 12.85 0.54
C PHE A 40 -1.99 13.94 -0.43
N LYS A 41 -2.92 14.46 -1.22
CA LYS A 41 -2.65 15.53 -2.18
C LYS A 41 -2.19 16.82 -1.50
N ALA A 42 -2.84 17.21 -0.41
CA ALA A 42 -2.45 18.38 0.35
C ALA A 42 -1.05 18.23 0.95
N ALA A 43 -0.71 17.03 1.44
CA ALA A 43 0.63 16.76 1.96
C ALA A 43 1.73 16.95 0.90
N LEU A 44 1.44 16.64 -0.36
CA LEU A 44 2.39 16.80 -1.47
C LEU A 44 2.43 18.24 -2.04
N LYS A 45 1.43 19.07 -1.74
CA LYS A 45 1.35 20.45 -2.23
C LYS A 45 2.02 21.48 -1.33
N ALA A 46 2.54 21.07 -0.18
CA ALA A 46 3.28 21.97 0.69
C ALA A 46 4.50 22.57 -0.04
N ASP A 47 4.90 23.78 0.38
CA ASP A 47 6.04 24.46 -0.22
C ASP A 47 7.33 23.63 -0.07
N GLY A 48 8.16 23.65 -1.10
CA GLY A 48 9.42 22.94 -1.14
C GLY A 48 9.30 21.53 -1.70
N ILE A 49 10.25 20.67 -1.33
CA ILE A 49 10.31 19.28 -1.79
C ILE A 49 9.47 18.41 -0.85
N SER A 50 8.57 17.62 -1.41
CA SER A 50 7.81 16.61 -0.67
C SER A 50 8.41 15.22 -0.89
N ILE A 51 8.52 14.47 0.20
CA ILE A 51 9.11 13.13 0.18
C ILE A 51 8.04 12.10 0.50
N ILE A 52 7.90 11.12 -0.40
CA ILE A 52 7.09 9.92 -0.18
C ILE A 52 8.05 8.80 0.18
N SER A 53 7.91 8.24 1.38
CA SER A 53 8.73 7.13 1.83
C SER A 53 7.95 5.82 1.70
N GLU A 54 8.53 4.84 1.01
CA GLU A 54 7.88 3.57 0.74
C GLU A 54 8.30 2.50 1.76
N VAL A 55 7.29 1.82 2.31
CA VAL A 55 7.48 0.63 3.15
C VAL A 55 7.40 -0.59 2.25
N LYS A 56 8.49 -1.32 2.10
CA LYS A 56 8.58 -2.42 1.14
C LYS A 56 9.44 -3.57 1.65
N LYS A 57 8.88 -4.79 1.64
CA LYS A 57 9.61 -6.00 2.00
C LYS A 57 10.34 -6.61 0.83
N ALA A 58 9.67 -6.70 -0.32
CA ALA A 58 10.14 -7.45 -1.48
C ALA A 58 9.61 -6.86 -2.77
N SER A 59 10.26 -7.20 -3.88
CA SER A 59 9.79 -6.83 -5.21
C SER A 59 10.01 -7.99 -6.19
N PRO A 60 9.26 -8.04 -7.30
CA PRO A 60 9.46 -9.08 -8.30
C PRO A 60 10.85 -9.09 -8.93
N SER A 61 11.50 -7.94 -9.04
CA SER A 61 12.81 -7.82 -9.66
C SER A 61 13.98 -8.10 -8.72
N ARG A 62 13.83 -7.81 -7.42
CA ARG A 62 14.90 -7.93 -6.42
C ARG A 62 14.66 -9.00 -5.37
N GLY A 63 13.47 -9.63 -5.36
CA GLY A 63 13.10 -10.57 -4.31
C GLY A 63 12.96 -9.87 -2.95
N ILE A 64 13.36 -10.54 -1.89
CA ILE A 64 13.28 -10.00 -0.53
C ILE A 64 14.32 -8.89 -0.34
N ILE A 65 13.86 -7.69 -0.03
CA ILE A 65 14.69 -6.51 0.20
C ILE A 65 15.06 -6.42 1.69
N SER A 66 14.13 -6.77 2.58
CA SER A 66 14.34 -6.77 4.02
C SER A 66 13.83 -8.07 4.62
N GLU A 67 14.72 -8.87 5.23
CA GLU A 67 14.34 -10.12 5.88
C GLU A 67 13.69 -9.89 7.24
N ASP A 68 14.12 -8.87 7.99
CA ASP A 68 13.51 -8.44 9.25
C ASP A 68 12.55 -7.29 8.98
N PHE A 69 11.48 -7.58 8.25
CA PHE A 69 10.51 -6.58 7.83
C PHE A 69 9.49 -6.26 8.92
N ARG A 70 9.55 -5.03 9.42
CA ARG A 70 8.65 -4.50 10.45
C ARG A 70 7.97 -3.25 9.93
N PRO A 71 6.85 -3.39 9.20
CA PRO A 71 6.24 -2.28 8.48
C PRO A 71 5.76 -1.14 9.38
N THR A 72 5.17 -1.46 10.52
CA THR A 72 4.69 -0.45 11.45
C THR A 72 5.83 0.38 12.04
N GLU A 73 6.90 -0.26 12.44
CA GLU A 73 8.08 0.42 12.98
C GLU A 73 8.78 1.26 11.91
N GLN A 74 8.87 0.74 10.69
CA GLN A 74 9.46 1.46 9.57
C GLN A 74 8.63 2.70 9.20
N ALA A 75 7.30 2.58 9.16
CA ALA A 75 6.41 3.71 8.89
C ALA A 75 6.55 4.80 9.95
N LYS A 76 6.62 4.43 11.22
CA LYS A 76 6.84 5.37 12.32
C LYS A 76 8.19 6.08 12.22
N ALA A 77 9.24 5.35 11.86
CA ALA A 77 10.57 5.92 11.66
C ALA A 77 10.58 6.94 10.52
N TYR A 78 9.88 6.67 9.41
CA TYR A 78 9.73 7.61 8.31
C TYR A 78 8.97 8.87 8.72
N GLU A 79 7.90 8.73 9.50
CA GLU A 79 7.13 9.86 10.03
C GLU A 79 8.02 10.72 10.93
N GLU A 80 8.75 10.13 11.85
CA GLU A 80 9.68 10.83 12.75
C GLU A 80 10.80 11.53 11.98
N ALA A 81 11.26 10.95 10.88
CA ALA A 81 12.29 11.55 10.02
C ALA A 81 11.76 12.70 9.15
N GLY A 82 10.45 12.94 9.13
CA GLY A 82 9.85 14.06 8.43
C GLY A 82 9.31 13.74 7.03
N ALA A 83 9.03 12.47 6.71
CA ALA A 83 8.38 12.13 5.45
C ALA A 83 7.01 12.82 5.36
N ASP A 84 6.68 13.34 4.17
CA ASP A 84 5.40 14.02 3.94
C ASP A 84 4.26 13.03 3.70
N ALA A 85 4.58 11.89 3.15
CA ALA A 85 3.65 10.80 2.92
C ALA A 85 4.36 9.44 3.01
N ILE A 86 3.60 8.40 3.28
CA ILE A 86 4.12 7.03 3.40
C ILE A 86 3.31 6.12 2.48
N SER A 87 4.03 5.34 1.73
CA SER A 87 3.45 4.38 0.78
C SER A 87 3.73 2.94 1.21
#